data_e58568a1576dd6094fa8ea060b60b6ed
#
_entry.id   e58568a1576dd6094fa8ea060b60b6ed
#
_cell.length_a   1.000
_cell.length_b   1.000
_cell.length_c   1.000
_cell.angle_alpha   90.00
_cell.angle_beta   90.00
_cell.angle_gamma   90.00
#
_symmetry.space_group_name_H-M   'P 1'
#
loop_
_entity.id
_entity.type
_entity.pdbx_description
1 polymer ?
#
loop_
_entity_poly.entity_id
_entity_poly.type
_entity_poly.pdbx_seq_one_letter_code
_entity_poly.pdbx_strand_id
1 'polypeptide(L)'
;MITMKELEAPVRQWVPDWLGLISIFVVILPVTMLNGSYTGSMLEVSNTLGTNSEDITMGYYAASAGMAIAYPIIPKVLAAFSVKSLLLIDLILQFFLSWVCARTQNADILIVCSFAVGFLKGFLMLWFIRYAQKIFSRKNVRSEFYSYFYPLVYGGGQASMLVTALLAYYYNWKYMYYFMMMLILIAILFVIICFRHNRPVKAVALSDLHIREMFVISTGLLMLMYVINYGKVLDWMASGKV
;
A
#
# COMPACT_ATOMS: atom_id res chain seq x y z
N MET A 1 9.62 26.44 -12.42
CA MET A 1 9.15 25.06 -12.53
C MET A 1 10.38 24.22 -12.80
N ILE A 2 10.80 23.35 -11.88
CA ILE A 2 11.97 22.48 -12.07
C ILE A 2 11.57 21.43 -13.11
N THR A 3 12.34 21.28 -14.18
CA THR A 3 12.03 20.30 -15.22
C THR A 3 12.29 18.88 -14.68
N MET A 4 11.46 17.92 -15.06
CA MET A 4 11.64 16.50 -14.70
C MET A 4 13.01 15.95 -15.11
N LYS A 5 13.69 16.59 -16.08
CA LYS A 5 15.04 16.23 -16.52
C LYS A 5 16.12 16.54 -15.47
N GLU A 6 15.95 17.64 -14.72
CA GLU A 6 16.90 18.05 -13.67
C GLU A 6 16.82 17.18 -12.41
N LEU A 7 15.72 16.44 -12.23
CA LEU A 7 15.43 15.66 -11.03
C LEU A 7 15.83 14.19 -11.12
N GLU A 8 16.49 13.74 -12.18
CA GLU A 8 16.73 12.31 -12.45
C GLU A 8 15.42 11.48 -12.28
N ALA A 9 14.28 12.07 -12.63
CA ALA A 9 12.99 11.41 -12.50
C ALA A 9 12.98 10.11 -13.32
N PRO A 10 12.36 9.03 -12.82
CA PRO A 10 12.32 7.75 -13.53
C PRO A 10 11.41 7.79 -14.78
N VAL A 11 11.05 8.98 -15.24
CA VAL A 11 10.15 9.23 -16.37
C VAL A 11 10.94 9.32 -17.67
N ARG A 12 10.37 8.86 -18.78
CA ARG A 12 10.99 8.91 -20.11
C ARG A 12 11.10 10.36 -20.62
N GLN A 13 12.14 10.66 -21.38
CA GLN A 13 12.44 12.03 -21.87
C GLN A 13 11.39 12.63 -22.81
N TRP A 14 10.62 11.79 -23.51
CA TRP A 14 9.55 12.25 -24.42
C TRP A 14 8.24 12.60 -23.70
N VAL A 15 8.10 12.19 -22.42
CA VAL A 15 6.91 12.47 -21.63
C VAL A 15 6.96 13.92 -21.13
N PRO A 16 5.95 14.74 -21.42
CA PRO A 16 5.89 16.10 -20.90
C PRO A 16 5.78 16.12 -19.38
N ASP A 17 6.31 17.14 -18.74
CA ASP A 17 6.43 17.24 -17.27
C ASP A 17 5.08 17.08 -16.55
N TRP A 18 4.01 17.63 -17.09
CA TRP A 18 2.67 17.50 -16.52
C TRP A 18 2.15 16.05 -16.54
N LEU A 19 2.42 15.31 -17.63
CA LEU A 19 2.04 13.89 -17.74
C LEU A 19 2.91 13.02 -16.82
N GLY A 20 4.17 13.37 -16.65
CA GLY A 20 5.06 12.74 -15.67
C GLY A 20 4.55 12.88 -14.23
N LEU A 21 4.08 14.08 -13.86
CA LEU A 21 3.46 14.32 -12.56
C LEU A 21 2.18 13.50 -12.38
N ILE A 22 1.28 13.53 -13.36
CA ILE A 22 0.05 12.71 -13.32
C ILE A 22 0.39 11.24 -13.18
N SER A 23 1.40 10.72 -13.90
CA SER A 23 1.78 9.31 -13.81
C SER A 23 2.23 8.90 -12.41
N ILE A 24 2.96 9.76 -11.69
CA ILE A 24 3.37 9.53 -10.31
C ILE A 24 2.15 9.49 -9.38
N PHE A 25 1.19 10.40 -9.55
CA PHE A 25 -0.04 10.41 -8.78
C PHE A 25 -0.92 9.19 -9.07
N VAL A 26 -1.06 8.78 -10.32
CA VAL A 26 -1.84 7.61 -10.71
C VAL A 26 -1.25 6.33 -10.10
N VAL A 27 0.07 6.20 -10.03
CA VAL A 27 0.73 5.03 -9.42
C VAL A 27 0.50 4.95 -7.91
N ILE A 28 0.42 6.10 -7.21
CA ILE A 28 0.18 6.10 -5.76
C ILE A 28 -1.30 5.98 -5.38
N LEU A 29 -2.21 6.25 -6.31
CA LEU A 29 -3.64 6.28 -6.03
C LEU A 29 -4.17 4.96 -5.41
N PRO A 30 -3.86 3.76 -5.94
CA PRO A 30 -4.27 2.51 -5.32
C PRO A 30 -3.83 2.38 -3.86
N VAL A 31 -2.62 2.86 -3.57
CA VAL A 31 -2.04 2.79 -2.22
C VAL A 31 -2.77 3.69 -1.23
N THR A 32 -3.08 4.92 -1.62
CA THR A 32 -3.82 5.85 -0.75
C THR A 32 -5.24 5.38 -0.51
N MET A 33 -5.88 4.83 -1.52
CA MET A 33 -7.27 4.35 -1.44
C MET A 33 -7.43 3.08 -0.62
N LEU A 34 -6.44 2.19 -0.57
CA LEU A 34 -6.50 0.97 0.25
C LEU A 34 -6.75 1.23 1.75
N ASN A 35 -6.35 2.38 2.28
CA ASN A 35 -6.52 2.69 3.70
C ASN A 35 -7.98 2.80 4.13
N GLY A 36 -8.86 3.30 3.27
CA GLY A 36 -10.27 3.49 3.58
C GLY A 36 -11.18 2.32 3.21
N SER A 37 -10.69 1.37 2.39
CA SER A 37 -11.53 0.31 1.83
C SER A 37 -12.11 -0.63 2.90
N TYR A 38 -11.35 -0.99 3.92
CA TYR A 38 -11.82 -1.87 4.98
C TYR A 38 -12.85 -1.19 5.91
N THR A 39 -12.63 0.07 6.25
CA THR A 39 -13.51 0.80 7.18
C THR A 39 -14.86 1.12 6.56
N GLY A 40 -14.93 1.31 5.22
CA GLY A 40 -16.15 1.62 4.52
C GLY A 40 -17.13 0.45 4.34
N SER A 41 -16.66 -0.78 4.45
CA SER A 41 -17.48 -1.99 4.17
C SER A 41 -17.35 -3.08 5.24
N MET A 42 -16.85 -2.76 6.42
CA MET A 42 -16.54 -3.73 7.49
C MET A 42 -17.73 -4.61 7.86
N LEU A 43 -18.89 -4.02 8.11
CA LEU A 43 -20.11 -4.75 8.49
C LEU A 43 -20.60 -5.68 7.38
N GLU A 44 -20.54 -5.24 6.13
CA GLU A 44 -20.98 -6.05 4.99
C GLU A 44 -20.07 -7.25 4.77
N VAL A 45 -18.74 -7.04 4.92
CA VAL A 45 -17.75 -8.11 4.82
C VAL A 45 -17.95 -9.13 5.93
N SER A 46 -18.06 -8.69 7.19
CA SER A 46 -18.24 -9.59 8.34
C SER A 46 -19.55 -10.39 8.25
N ASN A 47 -20.66 -9.74 7.89
CA ASN A 47 -21.95 -10.42 7.70
C ASN A 47 -21.91 -11.45 6.57
N THR A 48 -21.25 -11.11 5.46
CA THR A 48 -21.19 -12.02 4.30
C THR A 48 -20.27 -13.21 4.53
N LEU A 49 -19.19 -13.02 5.28
CA LEU A 49 -18.25 -14.10 5.64
C LEU A 49 -18.70 -14.89 6.88
N GLY A 50 -19.72 -14.43 7.60
CA GLY A 50 -20.17 -15.04 8.85
C GLY A 50 -19.11 -14.97 9.96
N THR A 51 -18.30 -13.90 9.95
CA THR A 51 -17.21 -13.67 10.91
C THR A 51 -17.49 -12.45 11.78
N ASN A 52 -16.71 -12.27 12.83
CA ASN A 52 -16.80 -11.09 13.67
C ASN A 52 -16.18 -9.87 12.96
N SER A 53 -16.62 -8.66 13.35
CA SER A 53 -16.02 -7.40 12.86
C SER A 53 -14.54 -7.29 13.25
N GLU A 54 -14.13 -7.91 14.34
CA GLU A 54 -12.76 -8.00 14.81
C GLU A 54 -11.83 -8.70 13.81
N ASP A 55 -12.31 -9.74 13.11
CA ASP A 55 -11.53 -10.46 12.09
C ASP A 55 -11.23 -9.53 10.90
N ILE A 56 -12.20 -8.71 10.47
CA ILE A 56 -12.01 -7.74 9.40
C ILE A 56 -11.06 -6.61 9.85
N THR A 57 -11.21 -6.15 11.10
CA THR A 57 -10.32 -5.16 11.71
C THR A 57 -8.88 -5.71 11.81
N MET A 58 -8.72 -6.99 12.11
CA MET A 58 -7.41 -7.64 12.12
C MET A 58 -6.75 -7.62 10.73
N GLY A 59 -7.52 -7.74 9.65
CA GLY A 59 -7.03 -7.54 8.29
C GLY A 59 -6.41 -6.15 8.06
N TYR A 60 -7.05 -5.10 8.58
CA TYR A 60 -6.50 -3.74 8.55
C TYR A 60 -5.20 -3.60 9.35
N TYR A 61 -5.16 -4.17 10.56
CA TYR A 61 -3.94 -4.17 11.38
C TYR A 61 -2.82 -4.99 10.75
N ALA A 62 -3.14 -6.13 10.14
CA ALA A 62 -2.17 -6.94 9.40
C ALA A 62 -1.56 -6.15 8.23
N ALA A 63 -2.34 -5.40 7.46
CA ALA A 63 -1.85 -4.53 6.42
C ALA A 63 -0.91 -3.43 6.97
N SER A 64 -1.26 -2.83 8.10
CA SER A 64 -0.43 -1.81 8.75
C SER A 64 0.89 -2.39 9.26
N ALA A 65 0.88 -3.59 9.82
CA ALA A 65 2.07 -4.31 10.24
C ALA A 65 2.97 -4.67 9.05
N GLY A 66 2.40 -5.17 7.95
CA GLY A 66 3.11 -5.45 6.71
C GLY A 66 3.82 -4.20 6.17
N MET A 67 3.15 -3.05 6.18
CA MET A 67 3.73 -1.79 5.76
C MET A 67 4.88 -1.34 6.66
N ALA A 68 4.75 -1.50 7.99
CA ALA A 68 5.78 -1.12 8.95
C ALA A 68 7.08 -1.92 8.74
N ILE A 69 6.96 -3.22 8.41
CA ILE A 69 8.12 -4.08 8.13
C ILE A 69 8.81 -3.71 6.83
N ALA A 70 8.05 -3.27 5.84
CA ALA A 70 8.60 -2.90 4.54
C ALA A 70 9.55 -1.69 4.65
N TYR A 71 9.27 -0.71 5.50
CA TYR A 71 9.98 0.56 5.55
C TYR A 71 11.52 0.47 5.68
N PRO A 72 12.11 -0.33 6.57
CA PRO A 72 13.57 -0.42 6.66
C PRO A 72 14.24 -1.12 5.47
N ILE A 73 13.52 -2.02 4.77
CA ILE A 73 14.05 -2.78 3.62
C ILE A 73 14.08 -1.92 2.35
N ILE A 74 13.06 -1.09 2.16
CA ILE A 74 12.79 -0.41 0.89
C ILE A 74 13.94 0.46 0.40
N PRO A 75 14.63 1.27 1.21
CA PRO A 75 15.75 2.07 0.71
C PRO A 75 16.86 1.23 0.08
N LYS A 76 17.11 0.04 0.63
CA LYS A 76 18.13 -0.89 0.13
C LYS A 76 17.68 -1.55 -1.18
N VAL A 77 16.43 -1.99 -1.25
CA VAL A 77 15.85 -2.59 -2.46
C VAL A 77 15.77 -1.57 -3.61
N LEU A 78 15.38 -0.32 -3.32
CA LEU A 78 15.37 0.76 -4.32
C LEU A 78 16.77 1.11 -4.86
N ALA A 79 17.83 0.86 -4.08
CA ALA A 79 19.19 1.05 -4.54
C ALA A 79 19.70 -0.13 -5.40
N ALA A 80 19.19 -1.34 -5.16
CA ALA A 80 19.63 -2.58 -5.81
C ALA A 80 18.94 -2.88 -7.13
N PHE A 81 17.71 -2.40 -7.33
CA PHE A 81 16.89 -2.76 -8.49
C PHE A 81 16.43 -1.53 -9.27
N SER A 82 16.05 -1.73 -10.54
CA SER A 82 15.48 -0.65 -11.31
C SER A 82 14.07 -0.30 -10.82
N VAL A 83 13.80 0.98 -10.66
CA VAL A 83 12.51 1.49 -10.15
C VAL A 83 11.34 0.98 -10.97
N LYS A 84 11.45 1.01 -12.32
CA LYS A 84 10.39 0.55 -13.20
C LYS A 84 10.03 -0.93 -12.97
N SER A 85 11.05 -1.80 -12.88
CA SER A 85 10.82 -3.24 -12.67
C SER A 85 10.19 -3.50 -11.31
N LEU A 86 10.66 -2.80 -10.26
CA LEU A 86 10.09 -2.92 -8.92
C LEU A 86 8.63 -2.49 -8.86
N LEU A 87 8.30 -1.34 -9.45
CA LEU A 87 6.92 -0.85 -9.51
C LEU A 87 6.00 -1.83 -10.27
N LEU A 88 6.46 -2.40 -11.38
CA LEU A 88 5.68 -3.38 -12.13
C LEU A 88 5.45 -4.66 -11.34
N ILE A 89 6.50 -5.21 -10.74
CA ILE A 89 6.40 -6.43 -9.90
C ILE A 89 5.44 -6.17 -8.74
N ASP A 90 5.60 -5.05 -8.05
CA ASP A 90 4.79 -4.67 -6.92
C ASP A 90 3.30 -4.53 -7.29
N LEU A 91 3.00 -3.79 -8.36
CA LEU A 91 1.61 -3.60 -8.83
C LEU A 91 0.99 -4.92 -9.34
N ILE A 92 1.76 -5.76 -10.04
CA ILE A 92 1.28 -7.07 -10.50
C ILE A 92 0.96 -7.98 -9.30
N LEU A 93 1.81 -8.00 -8.28
CA LEU A 93 1.55 -8.77 -7.06
C LEU A 93 0.33 -8.24 -6.31
N GLN A 94 0.17 -6.91 -6.18
CA GLN A 94 -1.02 -6.31 -5.58
C GLN A 94 -2.29 -6.64 -6.36
N PHE A 95 -2.23 -6.64 -7.69
CA PHE A 95 -3.35 -7.05 -8.54
C PHE A 95 -3.77 -8.49 -8.26
N PHE A 96 -2.79 -9.39 -8.23
CA PHE A 96 -3.04 -10.81 -7.96
C PHE A 96 -3.61 -11.04 -6.54
N LEU A 97 -3.04 -10.39 -5.53
CA LEU A 97 -3.55 -10.47 -4.16
C LEU A 97 -4.98 -9.90 -4.05
N SER A 98 -5.27 -8.80 -4.73
CA SER A 98 -6.63 -8.25 -4.78
C SER A 98 -7.61 -9.22 -5.44
N TRP A 99 -7.18 -9.92 -6.49
CA TRP A 99 -7.98 -10.95 -7.12
C TRP A 99 -8.25 -12.14 -6.19
N VAL A 100 -7.26 -12.60 -5.42
CA VAL A 100 -7.43 -13.64 -4.40
C VAL A 100 -8.42 -13.19 -3.33
N CYS A 101 -8.29 -11.96 -2.82
CA CYS A 101 -9.21 -11.39 -1.84
C CYS A 101 -10.65 -11.31 -2.37
N ALA A 102 -10.85 -10.95 -3.65
CA ALA A 102 -12.18 -10.91 -4.26
C ALA A 102 -12.85 -12.29 -4.35
N ARG A 103 -12.06 -13.37 -4.41
CA ARG A 103 -12.55 -14.75 -4.53
C ARG A 103 -12.68 -15.49 -3.22
N THR A 104 -11.98 -15.04 -2.18
CA THR A 104 -11.99 -15.76 -0.90
C THR A 104 -13.32 -15.64 -0.18
N GLN A 105 -13.62 -16.67 0.64
CA GLN A 105 -14.72 -16.70 1.59
C GLN A 105 -14.19 -16.96 3.02
N ASN A 106 -12.88 -16.94 3.20
CA ASN A 106 -12.24 -17.20 4.47
C ASN A 106 -11.54 -15.92 4.97
N ALA A 107 -11.86 -15.51 6.20
CA ALA A 107 -11.29 -14.33 6.84
C ALA A 107 -9.78 -14.46 7.07
N ASP A 108 -9.27 -15.65 7.39
CA ASP A 108 -7.84 -15.88 7.63
C ASP A 108 -7.02 -15.61 6.35
N ILE A 109 -7.51 -16.08 5.20
CA ILE A 109 -6.86 -15.79 3.90
C ILE A 109 -6.87 -14.29 3.64
N LEU A 110 -7.95 -13.60 3.98
CA LEU A 110 -8.08 -12.16 3.81
C LEU A 110 -7.07 -11.41 4.69
N ILE A 111 -6.85 -11.85 5.93
CA ILE A 111 -5.86 -11.28 6.85
C ILE A 111 -4.43 -11.47 6.30
N VAL A 112 -4.09 -12.69 5.84
CA VAL A 112 -2.76 -12.98 5.27
C VAL A 112 -2.51 -12.18 4.00
N CYS A 113 -3.49 -12.13 3.09
CA CYS A 113 -3.39 -11.30 1.89
C CYS A 113 -3.26 -9.82 2.22
N SER A 114 -3.98 -9.33 3.24
CA SER A 114 -3.89 -7.94 3.69
C SER A 114 -2.50 -7.60 4.20
N PHE A 115 -1.86 -8.50 4.96
CA PHE A 115 -0.47 -8.33 5.38
C PHE A 115 0.49 -8.20 4.18
N ALA A 116 0.36 -9.07 3.19
CA ALA A 116 1.18 -9.03 1.98
C ALA A 116 0.95 -7.74 1.16
N VAL A 117 -0.32 -7.34 1.00
CA VAL A 117 -0.68 -6.07 0.34
C VAL A 117 -0.12 -4.88 1.10
N GLY A 118 -0.16 -4.91 2.44
CA GLY A 118 0.42 -3.87 3.28
C GLY A 118 1.93 -3.73 3.09
N PHE A 119 2.65 -4.85 3.00
CA PHE A 119 4.08 -4.87 2.71
C PHE A 119 4.39 -4.20 1.36
N LEU A 120 3.71 -4.59 0.30
CA LEU A 120 3.83 -4.02 -1.04
C LEU A 120 3.48 -2.53 -1.05
N LYS A 121 2.41 -2.16 -0.36
CA LYS A 121 1.98 -0.77 -0.20
C LYS A 121 3.05 0.11 0.45
N GLY A 122 3.74 -0.39 1.47
CA GLY A 122 4.86 0.31 2.09
C GLY A 122 5.93 0.67 1.07
N PHE A 123 6.19 -0.24 0.12
CA PHE A 123 7.13 -0.03 -0.97
C PHE A 123 6.75 1.15 -1.87
N LEU A 124 5.53 1.15 -2.41
CA LEU A 124 5.03 2.24 -3.26
C LEU A 124 5.00 3.58 -2.52
N MET A 125 4.62 3.57 -1.24
CA MET A 125 4.53 4.77 -0.42
C MET A 125 5.88 5.45 -0.23
N LEU A 126 6.94 4.70 0.14
CA LEU A 126 8.29 5.26 0.30
C LEU A 126 8.90 5.69 -1.02
N TRP A 127 8.65 4.93 -2.10
CA TRP A 127 9.06 5.36 -3.42
C TRP A 127 8.43 6.71 -3.78
N PHE A 128 7.13 6.84 -3.56
CA PHE A 128 6.41 8.09 -3.84
C PHE A 128 6.96 9.26 -3.01
N ILE A 129 7.13 9.08 -1.69
CA ILE A 129 7.68 10.12 -0.80
C ILE A 129 9.05 10.58 -1.32
N ARG A 130 9.92 9.64 -1.67
CA ARG A 130 11.27 9.95 -2.15
C ARG A 130 11.30 10.77 -3.43
N TYR A 131 10.42 10.48 -4.39
CA TYR A 131 10.37 11.18 -5.67
C TYR A 131 9.51 12.44 -5.61
N ALA A 132 8.35 12.38 -4.99
CA ALA A 132 7.47 13.52 -4.87
C ALA A 132 8.07 14.64 -4.03
N GLN A 133 8.82 14.33 -2.98
CA GLN A 133 9.51 15.33 -2.18
C GLN A 133 10.46 16.18 -3.03
N LYS A 134 11.19 15.57 -3.97
CA LYS A 134 12.09 16.30 -4.88
C LYS A 134 11.33 17.21 -5.84
N ILE A 135 10.12 16.85 -6.25
CA ILE A 135 9.32 17.58 -7.23
C ILE A 135 8.57 18.76 -6.60
N PHE A 136 7.96 18.51 -5.43
CA PHE A 136 7.07 19.49 -4.78
C PHE A 136 7.80 20.44 -3.83
N SER A 137 9.02 20.14 -3.41
CA SER A 137 9.79 21.01 -2.52
C SER A 137 10.70 21.96 -3.31
N ARG A 138 10.31 23.22 -3.44
CA ARG A 138 11.09 24.23 -4.19
C ARG A 138 12.48 24.50 -3.63
N LYS A 139 12.68 24.34 -2.32
CA LYS A 139 13.94 24.59 -1.61
C LYS A 139 14.37 23.42 -0.72
N ASN A 140 13.96 22.19 -1.03
CA ASN A 140 14.12 21.01 -0.16
C ASN A 140 13.47 21.21 1.25
N VAL A 141 12.47 22.06 1.37
CA VAL A 141 11.75 22.30 2.61
C VAL A 141 10.70 21.21 2.79
N ARG A 142 10.93 20.31 3.73
CA ARG A 142 10.06 19.16 3.97
C ARG A 142 8.61 19.54 4.29
N SER A 143 8.38 20.65 4.98
CA SER A 143 7.04 21.13 5.34
C SER A 143 6.18 21.45 4.11
N GLU A 144 6.77 22.03 3.06
CA GLU A 144 6.06 22.34 1.81
C GLU A 144 5.55 21.06 1.12
N PHE A 145 6.38 20.01 1.09
CA PHE A 145 5.97 18.71 0.57
C PHE A 145 4.81 18.10 1.38
N TYR A 146 4.93 18.06 2.70
CA TYR A 146 3.94 17.43 3.55
C TYR A 146 2.59 18.16 3.55
N SER A 147 2.54 19.46 3.25
CA SER A 147 1.30 20.20 3.10
C SER A 147 0.42 19.71 1.93
N TYR A 148 1.02 19.16 0.89
CA TYR A 148 0.31 18.52 -0.23
C TYR A 148 0.10 17.03 -0.03
N PHE A 149 1.07 16.36 0.58
CA PHE A 149 1.09 14.92 0.76
C PHE A 149 -0.01 14.42 1.69
N TYR A 150 -0.16 15.04 2.87
CA TYR A 150 -1.18 14.61 3.81
C TYR A 150 -2.61 14.76 3.29
N PRO A 151 -3.04 15.88 2.69
CA PRO A 151 -4.36 15.97 2.08
C PRO A 151 -4.60 14.92 0.99
N LEU A 152 -3.58 14.59 0.18
CA LEU A 152 -3.69 13.55 -0.83
C LEU A 152 -3.91 12.17 -0.21
N VAL A 153 -3.13 11.78 0.79
CA VAL A 153 -3.20 10.47 1.43
C VAL A 153 -4.51 10.32 2.21
N TYR A 154 -4.85 11.30 3.04
CA TYR A 154 -6.10 11.27 3.82
C TYR A 154 -7.33 11.44 2.93
N GLY A 155 -7.29 12.36 1.97
CA GLY A 155 -8.37 12.55 1.01
C GLY A 155 -8.61 11.31 0.15
N GLY A 156 -7.55 10.67 -0.32
CA GLY A 156 -7.64 9.38 -1.03
C GLY A 156 -8.25 8.28 -0.16
N GLY A 157 -7.87 8.19 1.11
CA GLY A 157 -8.46 7.26 2.07
C GLY A 157 -9.95 7.50 2.29
N GLN A 158 -10.36 8.75 2.50
CA GLN A 158 -11.79 9.11 2.68
C GLN A 158 -12.60 8.88 1.40
N ALA A 159 -12.05 9.23 0.24
CA ALA A 159 -12.69 8.96 -1.04
C ALA A 159 -12.89 7.44 -1.25
N SER A 160 -11.90 6.64 -0.89
CA SER A 160 -12.02 5.19 -0.95
C SER A 160 -13.08 4.64 0.00
N MET A 161 -13.13 5.14 1.23
CA MET A 161 -14.17 4.76 2.20
C MET A 161 -15.58 5.02 1.63
N LEU A 162 -15.79 6.19 1.02
CA LEU A 162 -17.06 6.52 0.39
C LEU A 162 -17.38 5.59 -0.80
N VAL A 163 -16.41 5.40 -1.71
CA VAL A 163 -16.61 4.55 -2.89
C VAL A 163 -16.87 3.10 -2.50
N THR A 164 -16.11 2.56 -1.55
CA THR A 164 -16.28 1.16 -1.12
C THR A 164 -17.57 0.95 -0.36
N ALA A 165 -18.01 1.91 0.46
CA ALA A 165 -19.32 1.86 1.11
C ALA A 165 -20.46 1.88 0.09
N LEU A 166 -20.39 2.73 -0.94
CA LEU A 166 -21.39 2.78 -2.02
C LEU A 166 -21.41 1.48 -2.83
N LEU A 167 -20.23 0.93 -3.17
CA LEU A 167 -20.15 -0.33 -3.90
C LEU A 167 -20.69 -1.52 -3.08
N ALA A 168 -20.41 -1.56 -1.78
CA ALA A 168 -20.95 -2.58 -0.88
C ALA A 168 -22.47 -2.46 -0.77
N TYR A 169 -22.99 -1.24 -0.61
CA TYR A 169 -24.44 -0.98 -0.49
C TYR A 169 -25.23 -1.33 -1.75
N TYR A 170 -24.78 -0.90 -2.94
CA TYR A 170 -25.52 -1.11 -4.20
C TYR A 170 -25.30 -2.46 -4.85
N TYR A 171 -24.17 -3.10 -4.60
CA TYR A 171 -23.80 -4.36 -5.27
C TYR A 171 -23.37 -5.43 -4.25
N ASN A 172 -22.05 -5.46 -3.94
CA ASN A 172 -21.44 -6.42 -3.01
C ASN A 172 -20.07 -5.87 -2.58
N TRP A 173 -19.65 -6.18 -1.35
CA TRP A 173 -18.34 -5.78 -0.84
C TRP A 173 -17.15 -6.22 -1.72
N LYS A 174 -17.26 -7.31 -2.48
CA LYS A 174 -16.23 -7.79 -3.40
C LYS A 174 -15.91 -6.81 -4.53
N TYR A 175 -16.85 -5.93 -4.88
CA TYR A 175 -16.64 -4.91 -5.91
C TYR A 175 -15.58 -3.88 -5.52
N MET A 176 -15.28 -3.73 -4.23
CA MET A 176 -14.16 -2.88 -3.80
C MET A 176 -12.83 -3.41 -4.33
N TYR A 177 -12.61 -4.75 -4.35
CA TYR A 177 -11.41 -5.35 -4.90
C TYR A 177 -11.34 -5.21 -6.42
N TYR A 178 -12.46 -5.38 -7.12
CA TYR A 178 -12.51 -5.13 -8.57
C TYR A 178 -12.22 -3.67 -8.91
N PHE A 179 -12.71 -2.74 -8.12
CA PHE A 179 -12.39 -1.32 -8.24
C PHE A 179 -10.88 -1.07 -8.03
N MET A 180 -10.30 -1.68 -7.00
CA MET A 180 -8.84 -1.59 -6.76
C MET A 180 -8.03 -2.21 -7.90
N MET A 181 -8.44 -3.35 -8.42
CA MET A 181 -7.80 -3.98 -9.58
C MET A 181 -7.83 -3.08 -10.82
N MET A 182 -8.94 -2.38 -11.06
CA MET A 182 -9.04 -1.40 -12.14
C MET A 182 -8.03 -0.25 -11.96
N LEU A 183 -7.92 0.30 -10.76
CA LEU A 183 -6.93 1.37 -10.47
C LEU A 183 -5.49 0.87 -10.65
N ILE A 184 -5.19 -0.35 -10.19
CA ILE A 184 -3.88 -0.98 -10.35
C ILE A 184 -3.56 -1.19 -11.83
N LEU A 185 -4.50 -1.64 -12.66
CA LEU A 185 -4.31 -1.78 -14.11
C LEU A 185 -3.98 -0.45 -14.78
N ILE A 186 -4.69 0.60 -14.41
CA ILE A 186 -4.39 1.95 -14.90
C ILE A 186 -2.97 2.36 -14.48
N ALA A 187 -2.59 2.13 -13.23
CA ALA A 187 -1.25 2.40 -12.74
C ALA A 187 -0.17 1.62 -13.50
N ILE A 188 -0.39 0.33 -13.78
CA ILE A 188 0.51 -0.51 -14.58
C ILE A 188 0.71 0.08 -15.99
N LEU A 189 -0.37 0.48 -16.65
CA LEU A 189 -0.30 1.12 -17.98
C LEU A 189 0.56 2.39 -17.94
N PHE A 190 0.35 3.25 -16.95
CA PHE A 190 1.16 4.46 -16.79
C PHE A 190 2.65 4.15 -16.52
N VAL A 191 2.94 3.11 -15.71
CA VAL A 191 4.33 2.69 -15.46
C VAL A 191 4.99 2.16 -16.74
N ILE A 192 4.29 1.37 -17.54
CA ILE A 192 4.82 0.83 -18.80
C ILE A 192 5.13 1.96 -19.79
N ILE A 193 4.22 2.91 -19.94
CA ILE A 193 4.29 3.97 -20.93
C ILE A 193 5.28 5.06 -20.50
N CYS A 194 5.11 5.59 -19.28
CA CYS A 194 5.81 6.82 -18.85
C CYS A 194 7.17 6.57 -18.22
N PHE A 195 7.40 5.39 -17.57
CA PHE A 195 8.61 5.16 -16.80
C PHE A 195 9.76 4.57 -17.62
N ARG A 196 10.98 5.06 -17.33
CA ARG A 196 12.22 4.58 -17.92
C ARG A 196 12.82 3.47 -17.08
N HIS A 197 13.49 2.52 -17.72
CA HIS A 197 14.30 1.53 -17.04
C HIS A 197 15.65 2.17 -16.65
N ASN A 198 15.88 2.34 -15.35
CA ASN A 198 17.13 2.86 -14.81
C ASN A 198 18.02 1.70 -14.37
N ARG A 199 19.34 1.87 -14.56
CA ARG A 199 20.29 0.90 -14.02
C ARG A 199 20.36 1.01 -12.48
N PRO A 200 20.49 -0.10 -11.76
CA PRO A 200 20.66 -0.07 -10.31
C PRO A 200 21.97 0.63 -9.94
N VAL A 201 21.95 1.34 -8.81
CA VAL A 201 23.09 2.16 -8.36
C VAL A 201 24.11 1.32 -7.59
N LYS A 202 23.67 0.29 -6.86
CA LYS A 202 24.51 -0.58 -6.02
C LYS A 202 23.99 -2.01 -5.98
N ALA A 203 24.90 -2.98 -5.96
CA ALA A 203 24.57 -4.34 -5.52
C ALA A 203 24.41 -4.34 -3.99
N VAL A 204 23.30 -4.88 -3.48
CA VAL A 204 23.04 -5.02 -2.05
C VAL A 204 23.07 -6.51 -1.73
N ALA A 205 23.88 -6.90 -0.74
CA ALA A 205 23.88 -8.26 -0.26
C ALA A 205 22.62 -8.53 0.57
N LEU A 206 22.01 -9.72 0.42
CA LEU A 206 20.84 -10.14 1.17
C LEU A 206 21.08 -10.13 2.69
N SER A 207 22.31 -10.39 3.11
CA SER A 207 22.75 -10.32 4.52
C SER A 207 22.55 -8.95 5.16
N ASP A 208 22.62 -7.87 4.35
CA ASP A 208 22.50 -6.50 4.85
C ASP A 208 21.04 -6.10 5.13
N LEU A 209 20.09 -6.94 4.77
CA LEU A 209 18.65 -6.65 4.90
C LEU A 209 18.11 -6.90 6.31
N HIS A 210 18.90 -7.51 7.23
CA HIS A 210 18.48 -7.80 8.62
C HIS A 210 17.08 -8.44 8.72
N ILE A 211 16.76 -9.35 7.80
CA ILE A 211 15.42 -9.93 7.63
C ILE A 211 14.92 -10.61 8.91
N ARG A 212 15.86 -11.23 9.66
CA ARG A 212 15.54 -11.92 10.92
C ARG A 212 14.98 -10.96 11.98
N GLU A 213 15.66 -9.84 12.20
CA GLU A 213 15.24 -8.84 13.19
C GLU A 213 13.88 -8.22 12.82
N MET A 214 13.67 -8.00 11.54
CA MET A 214 12.41 -7.48 11.04
C MET A 214 11.26 -8.47 11.21
N PHE A 215 11.52 -9.76 10.98
CA PHE A 215 10.52 -10.80 11.22
C PHE A 215 10.13 -10.88 12.70
N VAL A 216 11.08 -10.76 13.61
CA VAL A 216 10.81 -10.74 15.07
C VAL A 216 9.97 -9.52 15.45
N ILE A 217 10.35 -8.32 14.98
CA ILE A 217 9.60 -7.09 15.26
C ILE A 217 8.18 -7.18 14.70
N SER A 218 8.02 -7.71 13.49
CA SER A 218 6.73 -7.92 12.84
C SER A 218 5.82 -8.85 13.64
N THR A 219 6.36 -9.99 14.05
CA THR A 219 5.61 -10.96 14.83
C THR A 219 5.18 -10.34 16.16
N GLY A 220 6.07 -9.62 16.84
CA GLY A 220 5.73 -8.90 18.07
C GLY A 220 4.64 -7.84 17.86
N LEU A 221 4.70 -7.09 16.77
CA LEU A 221 3.67 -6.11 16.43
C LEU A 221 2.31 -6.76 16.14
N LEU A 222 2.30 -7.86 15.38
CA LEU A 222 1.07 -8.60 15.09
C LEU A 222 0.47 -9.23 16.35
N MET A 223 1.29 -9.77 17.25
CA MET A 223 0.82 -10.28 18.54
C MET A 223 0.20 -9.17 19.40
N LEU A 224 0.86 -8.02 19.47
CA LEU A 224 0.31 -6.86 20.20
C LEU A 224 -1.02 -6.41 19.61
N MET A 225 -1.12 -6.31 18.29
CA MET A 225 -2.36 -5.94 17.61
C MET A 225 -3.46 -7.00 17.80
N TYR A 226 -3.10 -8.27 17.84
CA TYR A 226 -4.03 -9.36 18.16
C TYR A 226 -4.60 -9.21 19.57
N VAL A 227 -3.76 -9.00 20.57
CA VAL A 227 -4.20 -8.79 21.96
C VAL A 227 -5.12 -7.59 22.08
N ILE A 228 -4.79 -6.46 21.46
CA ILE A 228 -5.62 -5.25 21.49
C ILE A 228 -6.98 -5.49 20.82
N ASN A 229 -7.00 -6.18 19.68
CA ASN A 229 -8.20 -6.38 18.87
C ASN A 229 -9.16 -7.40 19.50
N TYR A 230 -8.63 -8.53 19.97
CA TYR A 230 -9.44 -9.63 20.48
C TYR A 230 -9.56 -9.64 22.01
N GLY A 231 -8.79 -8.84 22.73
CA GLY A 231 -8.75 -8.85 24.19
C GLY A 231 -10.14 -8.73 24.83
N LYS A 232 -10.98 -7.84 24.33
CA LYS A 232 -12.35 -7.67 24.85
C LYS A 232 -13.24 -8.89 24.59
N VAL A 233 -13.13 -9.52 23.42
CA VAL A 233 -13.92 -10.70 23.04
C VAL A 233 -13.48 -11.96 23.79
N LEU A 234 -12.21 -12.01 24.17
CA LEU A 234 -11.57 -13.13 24.85
C LEU A 234 -11.39 -12.90 26.36
N ASP A 235 -12.08 -11.91 26.94
CA ASP A 235 -11.99 -11.55 28.36
C ASP A 235 -10.57 -11.23 28.86
N TRP A 236 -9.76 -10.62 27.98
CA TRP A 236 -8.40 -10.19 28.29
C TRP A 236 -7.56 -11.31 28.93
N MET A 237 -6.96 -11.03 30.08
CA MET A 237 -6.08 -11.97 30.78
C MET A 237 -6.80 -13.13 31.48
N ALA A 238 -8.13 -13.18 31.50
CA ALA A 238 -8.89 -14.32 32.01
C ALA A 238 -8.90 -15.50 31.03
N SER A 239 -8.57 -15.24 29.74
CA SER A 239 -8.48 -16.25 28.69
C SER A 239 -7.03 -16.69 28.49
N GLY A 240 -6.78 -17.99 28.49
CA GLY A 240 -5.47 -18.56 28.11
C GLY A 240 -5.13 -18.41 26.63
N LYS A 241 -5.96 -17.70 25.85
CA LYS A 241 -5.74 -17.40 24.40
C LYS A 241 -5.22 -15.99 24.15
N VAL A 242 -5.17 -15.12 25.14
CA VAL A 242 -4.57 -13.79 25.17
C VAL A 242 -3.34 -13.81 26.08
#